data_5fa286ae0400e50ec1b19ffc85b490d3
#
_entry.id   5fa286ae0400e50ec1b19ffc85b490d3
#
_cell.length_a   1.000
_cell.length_b   1.000
_cell.length_c   1.000
_cell.angle_alpha   90.00
_cell.angle_beta   90.00
_cell.angle_gamma   90.00
#
_symmetry.space_group_name_H-M   'P 1'
#
loop_
_entity.id
_entity.type
_entity.pdbx_description
1 polymer ?
#
loop_
_entity_poly.entity_id
_entity_poly.type
_entity_poly.pdbx_seq_one_letter_code
_entity_poly.pdbx_strand_id
1 'polypeptide(L)'
;MSRRLEFLIERARRVLEEKQEMSISPFGEVHVFDFDLTLHSGYQALQCVEIMKQHQSAGLPCYIVTARKKGQEKHIKDTCKRWGIKIFQKNIFCVGKNGDKGPVVRKLIDRHQSEQCTFWDDKEHNCESVYENCYDACEELTIYHLSAAVPGDIRKKIVSDINNERIETKPTLVERRMFRNWRRLAKI
;
A
#
# COMPACT_ATOMS: atom_id res chain seq x y z
N MET A 1 -29.14 -25.15 -10.03
CA MET A 1 -29.38 -23.69 -9.98
C MET A 1 -29.44 -23.15 -11.42
N SER A 2 -30.37 -22.20 -11.73
CA SER A 2 -30.54 -21.70 -13.10
C SER A 2 -29.33 -20.79 -13.44
N ARG A 3 -28.77 -20.95 -14.64
CA ARG A 3 -27.67 -20.08 -15.19
C ARG A 3 -28.00 -18.57 -15.06
N ARG A 4 -29.30 -18.24 -15.13
CA ARG A 4 -29.80 -16.87 -14.97
C ARG A 4 -29.61 -16.35 -13.55
N LEU A 5 -29.80 -17.21 -12.53
CA LEU A 5 -29.61 -16.86 -11.13
C LEU A 5 -28.11 -16.65 -10.81
N GLU A 6 -27.23 -17.50 -11.33
CA GLU A 6 -25.78 -17.34 -11.18
C GLU A 6 -25.30 -16.03 -11.80
N PHE A 7 -25.77 -15.69 -13.00
CA PHE A 7 -25.46 -14.41 -13.65
C PHE A 7 -25.92 -13.20 -12.84
N LEU A 8 -27.14 -13.27 -12.25
CA LEU A 8 -27.66 -12.18 -11.41
C LEU A 8 -26.88 -12.02 -10.10
N ILE A 9 -26.48 -13.13 -9.47
CA ILE A 9 -25.64 -13.11 -8.26
C ILE A 9 -24.28 -12.52 -8.56
N GLU A 10 -23.65 -12.91 -9.68
CA GLU A 10 -22.35 -12.38 -10.09
C GLU A 10 -22.42 -10.87 -10.41
N ARG A 11 -23.48 -10.45 -11.09
CA ARG A 11 -23.74 -9.03 -11.36
C ARG A 11 -23.99 -8.22 -10.08
N ALA A 12 -24.75 -8.77 -9.16
CA ALA A 12 -24.99 -8.12 -7.86
C ALA A 12 -23.71 -8.01 -7.04
N ARG A 13 -22.86 -9.04 -7.05
CA ARG A 13 -21.54 -9.00 -6.42
C ARG A 13 -20.66 -7.89 -7.01
N ARG A 14 -20.58 -7.78 -8.35
CA ARG A 14 -19.82 -6.72 -9.01
C ARG A 14 -20.31 -5.33 -8.62
N VAL A 15 -21.63 -5.12 -8.61
CA VAL A 15 -22.22 -3.83 -8.21
C VAL A 15 -21.96 -3.51 -6.75
N LEU A 16 -21.99 -4.50 -5.85
CA LEU A 16 -21.63 -4.33 -4.44
C LEU A 16 -20.12 -4.05 -4.28
N GLU A 17 -19.30 -4.75 -5.02
CA GLU A 17 -17.85 -4.52 -5.07
C GLU A 17 -17.54 -3.11 -5.58
N GLU A 18 -18.19 -2.65 -6.66
CA GLU A 18 -18.04 -1.29 -7.19
C GLU A 18 -18.53 -0.22 -6.20
N LYS A 19 -19.62 -0.45 -5.47
CA LYS A 19 -20.11 0.49 -4.44
C LYS A 19 -19.21 0.54 -3.20
N GLN A 20 -18.63 -0.57 -2.78
CA GLN A 20 -17.65 -0.58 -1.69
C GLN A 20 -16.36 0.15 -2.05
N GLU A 21 -16.01 0.21 -3.34
CA GLU A 21 -14.81 0.89 -3.83
C GLU A 21 -14.99 2.39 -4.09
N MET A 22 -16.22 2.86 -4.18
CA MET A 22 -16.55 4.30 -4.28
C MET A 22 -16.80 4.93 -2.91
N SER A 23 -16.68 4.17 -1.82
CA SER A 23 -16.69 4.79 -0.51
C SER A 23 -15.40 5.60 -0.35
N ILE A 24 -15.52 6.93 -0.37
CA ILE A 24 -14.54 7.84 0.22
C ILE A 24 -14.23 7.23 1.58
N SER A 25 -12.95 6.97 1.86
CA SER A 25 -12.58 6.44 3.18
C SER A 25 -13.18 7.35 4.24
N PRO A 26 -14.01 6.85 5.16
CA PRO A 26 -14.57 7.68 6.22
C PRO A 26 -13.48 8.27 7.13
N PHE A 27 -12.25 7.82 6.97
CA PHE A 27 -11.08 8.21 7.76
C PHE A 27 -10.11 9.13 7.00
N GLY A 28 -10.41 9.48 5.74
CA GLY A 28 -9.52 10.37 4.97
C GLY A 28 -8.11 9.81 4.71
N GLU A 29 -7.92 8.50 4.84
CA GLU A 29 -6.59 7.87 4.76
C GLU A 29 -6.48 6.94 3.54
N VAL A 30 -5.28 6.89 2.91
CA VAL A 30 -4.94 5.91 1.86
C VAL A 30 -3.57 5.28 2.12
N HIS A 31 -3.47 3.96 1.93
CA HIS A 31 -2.24 3.21 2.17
C HIS A 31 -1.76 2.55 0.89
N VAL A 32 -0.51 2.83 0.50
CA VAL A 32 0.08 2.37 -0.75
C VAL A 32 1.36 1.59 -0.47
N PHE A 33 1.45 0.38 -1.00
CA PHE A 33 2.59 -0.51 -0.81
C PHE A 33 3.25 -0.83 -2.15
N ASP A 34 4.57 -0.86 -2.19
CA ASP A 34 5.26 -1.60 -3.24
C ASP A 34 5.08 -3.11 -3.05
N PHE A 35 5.39 -3.90 -4.08
CA PHE A 35 5.23 -5.34 -4.02
C PHE A 35 6.55 -6.07 -3.79
N ASP A 36 7.55 -5.89 -4.66
CA ASP A 36 8.82 -6.62 -4.58
C ASP A 36 9.71 -6.03 -3.49
N LEU A 37 10.28 -6.89 -2.63
CA LEU A 37 11.08 -6.54 -1.46
C LEU A 37 10.34 -5.75 -0.37
N THR A 38 9.07 -5.41 -0.60
CA THR A 38 8.17 -4.75 0.37
C THR A 38 7.12 -5.72 0.91
N LEU A 39 6.22 -6.23 0.06
CA LEU A 39 5.25 -7.28 0.41
C LEU A 39 5.73 -8.68 0.05
N HIS A 40 6.66 -8.80 -0.91
CA HIS A 40 7.17 -10.07 -1.44
C HIS A 40 8.68 -10.15 -1.33
N SER A 41 9.18 -11.24 -0.76
CA SER A 41 10.61 -11.60 -0.73
C SER A 41 11.55 -10.64 0.02
N GLY A 42 11.03 -9.57 0.64
CA GLY A 42 11.81 -8.67 1.48
C GLY A 42 11.90 -9.19 2.93
N TYR A 43 12.89 -8.73 3.68
CA TYR A 43 13.03 -9.05 5.10
C TYR A 43 11.87 -8.50 5.95
N GLN A 44 11.23 -7.42 5.51
CA GLN A 44 10.05 -6.83 6.15
C GLN A 44 8.73 -7.31 5.54
N ALA A 45 8.77 -8.18 4.54
CA ALA A 45 7.58 -8.57 3.78
C ALA A 45 6.43 -9.08 4.67
N LEU A 46 6.74 -9.94 5.65
CA LEU A 46 5.73 -10.44 6.59
C LEU A 46 5.10 -9.32 7.41
N GLN A 47 5.88 -8.32 7.82
CA GLN A 47 5.38 -7.18 8.60
C GLN A 47 4.50 -6.28 7.74
N CYS A 48 4.93 -5.95 6.54
CA CYS A 48 4.15 -5.15 5.61
C CYS A 48 2.84 -5.86 5.22
N VAL A 49 2.87 -7.18 5.04
CA VAL A 49 1.67 -8.00 4.83
C VAL A 49 0.70 -7.87 6.00
N GLU A 50 1.19 -7.96 7.24
CA GLU A 50 0.31 -7.84 8.42
C GLU A 50 -0.19 -6.41 8.63
N ILE A 51 0.64 -5.40 8.38
CA ILE A 51 0.21 -3.99 8.40
C ILE A 51 -0.90 -3.77 7.37
N MET A 52 -0.73 -4.25 6.14
CA MET A 52 -1.75 -4.15 5.11
C MET A 52 -3.06 -4.84 5.51
N LYS A 53 -3.00 -6.03 6.13
CA LYS A 53 -4.18 -6.73 6.66
C LYS A 53 -4.87 -5.94 7.77
N GLN A 54 -4.12 -5.32 8.67
CA GLN A 54 -4.67 -4.49 9.75
C GLN A 54 -5.42 -3.29 9.17
N HIS A 55 -4.83 -2.58 8.20
CA HIS A 55 -5.49 -1.47 7.51
C HIS A 55 -6.77 -1.95 6.80
N GLN A 56 -6.71 -3.07 6.08
CA GLN A 56 -7.89 -3.65 5.43
C GLN A 56 -8.98 -4.06 6.44
N SER A 57 -8.60 -4.57 7.61
CA SER A 57 -9.54 -4.95 8.67
C SER A 57 -10.20 -3.72 9.30
N ALA A 58 -9.51 -2.59 9.31
CA ALA A 58 -10.04 -1.29 9.72
C ALA A 58 -10.90 -0.61 8.62
N GLY A 59 -11.05 -1.23 7.43
CA GLY A 59 -11.80 -0.67 6.31
C GLY A 59 -11.04 0.39 5.51
N LEU A 60 -9.73 0.54 5.76
CA LEU A 60 -8.90 1.54 5.09
C LEU A 60 -8.53 1.10 3.66
N PRO A 61 -8.56 2.00 2.67
CA PRO A 61 -8.20 1.68 1.29
C PRO A 61 -6.71 1.40 1.17
N CYS A 62 -6.41 0.19 0.64
CA CYS A 62 -5.06 -0.26 0.41
C CYS A 62 -4.82 -0.52 -1.07
N TYR A 63 -3.67 -0.11 -1.57
CA TYR A 63 -3.25 -0.24 -2.96
C TYR A 63 -1.85 -0.84 -3.07
N ILE A 64 -1.58 -1.45 -4.23
CA ILE A 64 -0.23 -1.88 -4.60
C ILE A 64 0.20 -1.10 -5.85
N VAL A 65 1.34 -0.42 -5.77
CA VAL A 65 1.97 0.29 -6.90
C VAL A 65 3.38 -0.26 -7.07
N THR A 66 3.62 -0.99 -8.16
CA THR A 66 4.85 -1.77 -8.35
C THR A 66 5.51 -1.52 -9.70
N ALA A 67 6.84 -1.64 -9.76
CA ALA A 67 7.64 -1.56 -11.00
C ALA A 67 7.48 -2.79 -11.92
N ARG A 68 6.63 -3.74 -11.59
CA ARG A 68 6.34 -4.88 -12.47
C ARG A 68 5.67 -4.45 -13.76
N LYS A 69 5.80 -5.27 -14.80
CA LYS A 69 5.20 -5.02 -16.13
C LYS A 69 3.67 -5.08 -16.05
N LYS A 70 3.02 -4.26 -16.84
CA LYS A 70 1.55 -4.33 -17.06
C LYS A 70 1.15 -5.76 -17.44
N GLY A 71 -0.01 -6.21 -16.94
CA GLY A 71 -0.53 -7.56 -17.13
C GLY A 71 -0.15 -8.55 -16.03
N GLN A 72 0.68 -8.14 -15.05
CA GLN A 72 1.01 -8.98 -13.88
C GLN A 72 0.08 -8.80 -12.68
N GLU A 73 -0.91 -7.94 -12.77
CA GLU A 73 -1.83 -7.60 -11.69
C GLU A 73 -2.57 -8.83 -11.15
N LYS A 74 -2.98 -9.75 -12.06
CA LYS A 74 -3.60 -11.02 -11.67
C LYS A 74 -2.67 -11.89 -10.84
N HIS A 75 -1.40 -12.03 -11.26
CA HIS A 75 -0.40 -12.82 -10.53
C HIS A 75 -0.14 -12.24 -9.14
N ILE A 76 -0.02 -10.92 -9.03
CA ILE A 76 0.14 -10.23 -7.74
C ILE A 76 -1.08 -10.47 -6.86
N LYS A 77 -2.29 -10.31 -7.37
CA LYS A 77 -3.54 -10.60 -6.66
C LYS A 77 -3.57 -12.03 -6.12
N ASP A 78 -3.23 -13.02 -6.95
CA ASP A 78 -3.24 -14.43 -6.57
C ASP A 78 -2.19 -14.72 -5.48
N THR A 79 -1.05 -14.03 -5.53
CA THR A 79 -0.01 -14.10 -4.49
C THR A 79 -0.50 -13.48 -3.19
N CYS A 80 -1.07 -12.28 -3.23
CA CYS A 80 -1.67 -11.61 -2.07
C CYS A 80 -2.75 -12.46 -1.40
N LYS A 81 -3.61 -13.12 -2.18
CA LYS A 81 -4.63 -14.03 -1.67
C LYS A 81 -4.04 -15.17 -0.83
N ARG A 82 -2.89 -15.73 -1.23
CA ARG A 82 -2.19 -16.79 -0.44
C ARG A 82 -1.70 -16.30 0.92
N TRP A 83 -1.44 -15.00 1.06
CA TRP A 83 -1.04 -14.37 2.31
C TRP A 83 -2.22 -13.82 3.13
N GLY A 84 -3.46 -14.04 2.66
CA GLY A 84 -4.68 -13.55 3.31
C GLY A 84 -4.97 -12.06 3.07
N ILE A 85 -4.24 -11.42 2.15
CA ILE A 85 -4.54 -10.04 1.72
C ILE A 85 -5.71 -10.09 0.74
N LYS A 86 -6.74 -9.31 1.01
CA LYS A 86 -7.92 -9.13 0.16
C LYS A 86 -7.72 -7.89 -0.71
N ILE A 87 -7.26 -8.06 -1.95
CA ILE A 87 -7.05 -6.94 -2.87
C ILE A 87 -7.72 -7.22 -4.22
N PHE A 88 -8.38 -6.22 -4.78
CA PHE A 88 -8.93 -6.29 -6.14
C PHE A 88 -7.85 -6.01 -7.16
N GLN A 89 -7.92 -6.65 -8.33
CA GLN A 89 -6.93 -6.47 -9.40
C GLN A 89 -6.82 -5.00 -9.84
N LYS A 90 -7.91 -4.23 -9.81
CA LYS A 90 -7.95 -2.81 -10.16
C LYS A 90 -7.25 -1.90 -9.13
N ASN A 91 -6.98 -2.41 -7.93
CA ASN A 91 -6.21 -1.73 -6.89
C ASN A 91 -4.71 -2.07 -6.95
N ILE A 92 -4.28 -2.72 -8.02
CA ILE A 92 -2.88 -3.07 -8.29
C ILE A 92 -2.44 -2.34 -9.56
N PHE A 93 -1.41 -1.52 -9.44
CA PHE A 93 -0.88 -0.69 -10.51
C PHE A 93 0.54 -1.13 -10.86
N CYS A 94 0.69 -1.74 -12.02
CA CYS A 94 1.99 -2.12 -12.57
C CYS A 94 2.50 -1.00 -13.48
N VAL A 95 3.44 -0.18 -12.99
CA VAL A 95 3.97 0.98 -13.73
C VAL A 95 5.07 0.62 -14.73
N GLY A 96 5.65 -0.57 -14.59
CA GLY A 96 6.81 -1.01 -15.39
C GLY A 96 8.14 -0.56 -14.79
N LYS A 97 9.25 -1.16 -15.26
CA LYS A 97 10.60 -0.95 -14.69
C LYS A 97 11.05 0.52 -14.66
N ASN A 98 10.65 1.28 -15.67
CA ASN A 98 11.00 2.70 -15.82
C ASN A 98 9.80 3.61 -15.51
N GLY A 99 8.73 3.05 -14.97
CA GLY A 99 7.52 3.81 -14.65
C GLY A 99 7.66 4.52 -13.31
N ASP A 100 7.11 5.71 -13.25
CA ASP A 100 7.10 6.55 -12.06
C ASP A 100 5.88 6.20 -11.18
N LYS A 101 6.12 6.00 -9.88
CA LYS A 101 5.08 5.70 -8.91
C LYS A 101 4.37 6.94 -8.38
N GLY A 102 5.06 8.07 -8.30
CA GLY A 102 4.54 9.32 -7.75
C GLY A 102 3.23 9.76 -8.37
N PRO A 103 3.11 9.88 -9.70
CA PRO A 103 1.86 10.28 -10.36
C PRO A 103 0.69 9.32 -10.12
N VAL A 104 0.97 8.03 -9.88
CA VAL A 104 -0.07 7.04 -9.55
C VAL A 104 -0.57 7.23 -8.12
N VAL A 105 0.36 7.41 -7.18
CA VAL A 105 0.02 7.67 -5.77
C VAL A 105 -0.76 8.99 -5.65
N ARG A 106 -0.33 10.06 -6.36
CA ARG A 106 -1.07 11.31 -6.42
C ARG A 106 -2.52 11.13 -6.84
N LYS A 107 -2.75 10.38 -7.92
CA LYS A 107 -4.12 10.08 -8.39
C LYS A 107 -4.95 9.29 -7.38
N LEU A 108 -4.33 8.46 -6.55
CA LEU A 108 -5.03 7.75 -5.48
C LEU A 108 -5.43 8.71 -4.36
N ILE A 109 -4.55 9.60 -3.94
CA ILE A 109 -4.85 10.65 -2.96
C ILE A 109 -6.01 11.52 -3.46
N ASP A 110 -5.92 12.02 -4.69
CA ASP A 110 -6.95 12.87 -5.30
C ASP A 110 -8.29 12.14 -5.42
N ARG A 111 -8.29 10.86 -5.82
CA ARG A 111 -9.50 10.02 -5.94
C ARG A 111 -10.24 9.88 -4.61
N HIS A 112 -9.48 9.68 -3.54
CA HIS A 112 -10.05 9.49 -2.20
C HIS A 112 -10.25 10.80 -1.45
N GLN A 113 -9.78 11.92 -1.99
CA GLN A 113 -9.72 13.20 -1.27
C GLN A 113 -9.08 12.98 0.11
N SER A 114 -7.98 12.23 0.13
CA SER A 114 -7.37 11.76 1.37
C SER A 114 -6.62 12.87 2.06
N GLU A 115 -6.87 13.04 3.35
CA GLU A 115 -6.11 13.92 4.23
C GLU A 115 -4.75 13.31 4.60
N GLN A 116 -4.67 11.98 4.63
CA GLN A 116 -3.45 11.25 4.98
C GLN A 116 -3.09 10.19 3.95
N CYS A 117 -1.80 10.10 3.63
CA CYS A 117 -1.27 9.07 2.75
C CYS A 117 -0.03 8.41 3.36
N THR A 118 0.00 7.08 3.34
CA THR A 118 1.18 6.31 3.74
C THR A 118 1.70 5.48 2.57
N PHE A 119 3.00 5.62 2.27
CA PHE A 119 3.68 4.89 1.19
C PHE A 119 4.85 4.05 1.73
N TRP A 120 4.98 2.82 1.24
CA TRP A 120 5.98 1.84 1.67
C TRP A 120 6.76 1.30 0.47
N ASP A 121 8.09 1.47 0.44
CA ASP A 121 8.94 1.02 -0.68
C ASP A 121 10.36 0.71 -0.18
N ASP A 122 11.06 -0.23 -0.85
CA ASP A 122 12.46 -0.56 -0.57
C ASP A 122 13.44 0.32 -1.35
N LYS A 123 12.97 1.10 -2.32
CA LYS A 123 13.80 1.92 -3.22
C LYS A 123 13.64 3.40 -2.95
N GLU A 124 14.78 4.04 -2.64
CA GLU A 124 14.83 5.46 -2.32
C GLU A 124 14.28 6.34 -3.45
N HIS A 125 14.63 6.06 -4.72
CA HIS A 125 14.13 6.86 -5.85
C HIS A 125 12.61 6.81 -6.01
N ASN A 126 11.94 5.71 -5.63
CA ASN A 126 10.49 5.63 -5.61
C ASN A 126 9.91 6.49 -4.47
N CYS A 127 10.57 6.47 -3.31
CA CYS A 127 10.19 7.31 -2.17
C CYS A 127 10.30 8.79 -2.51
N GLU A 128 11.41 9.20 -3.14
CA GLU A 128 11.62 10.58 -3.60
C GLU A 128 10.58 10.98 -4.66
N SER A 129 10.32 10.12 -5.66
CA SER A 129 9.29 10.38 -6.65
C SER A 129 7.90 10.57 -6.01
N VAL A 130 7.53 9.74 -5.04
CA VAL A 130 6.24 9.90 -4.34
C VAL A 130 6.25 11.20 -3.53
N TYR A 131 7.34 11.53 -2.85
CA TYR A 131 7.45 12.80 -2.15
C TYR A 131 7.24 13.99 -3.10
N GLU A 132 8.00 14.07 -4.18
CA GLU A 132 7.95 15.16 -5.16
C GLU A 132 6.57 15.36 -5.79
N ASN A 133 5.82 14.28 -5.99
CA ASN A 133 4.50 14.33 -6.61
C ASN A 133 3.34 14.52 -5.62
N CYS A 134 3.53 14.29 -4.32
CA CYS A 134 2.43 14.16 -3.37
C CYS A 134 2.56 15.04 -2.13
N TYR A 135 3.69 15.72 -1.89
CA TYR A 135 3.90 16.52 -0.68
C TYR A 135 2.84 17.59 -0.42
N ASP A 136 2.17 18.08 -1.48
CA ASP A 136 1.10 19.07 -1.46
C ASP A 136 -0.30 18.47 -1.70
N ALA A 137 -0.43 17.15 -1.78
CA ALA A 137 -1.66 16.46 -2.17
C ALA A 137 -2.56 16.10 -0.98
N CYS A 138 -2.03 16.05 0.23
CA CYS A 138 -2.74 15.68 1.46
C CYS A 138 -2.13 16.42 2.64
N GLU A 139 -2.86 16.45 3.76
CA GLU A 139 -2.42 17.13 4.99
C GLU A 139 -1.19 16.46 5.60
N GLU A 140 -1.14 15.11 5.56
CA GLU A 140 -0.01 14.33 6.05
C GLU A 140 0.39 13.26 5.04
N LEU A 141 1.63 13.34 4.56
CA LEU A 141 2.28 12.31 3.74
C LEU A 141 3.37 11.62 4.57
N THR A 142 3.22 10.33 4.82
CA THR A 142 4.24 9.51 5.47
C THR A 142 4.83 8.50 4.51
N ILE A 143 6.14 8.53 4.30
CA ILE A 143 6.87 7.61 3.42
C ILE A 143 7.86 6.79 4.25
N TYR A 144 7.77 5.47 4.15
CA TYR A 144 8.69 4.52 4.76
C TYR A 144 9.62 3.92 3.72
N HIS A 145 10.88 4.33 3.75
CA HIS A 145 11.94 3.67 2.97
C HIS A 145 12.45 2.46 3.75
N LEU A 146 12.14 1.27 3.26
CA LEU A 146 12.47 0.00 3.90
C LEU A 146 13.90 -0.44 3.56
N SER A 147 14.55 -1.15 4.49
CA SER A 147 15.84 -1.79 4.20
C SER A 147 15.62 -3.13 3.54
N ALA A 148 16.12 -3.31 2.33
CA ALA A 148 16.15 -4.62 1.67
C ALA A 148 17.20 -5.58 2.29
N ALA A 149 18.20 -5.05 3.03
CA ALA A 149 19.35 -5.80 3.51
C ALA A 149 19.29 -6.15 4.99
N VAL A 150 18.52 -5.43 5.82
CA VAL A 150 18.49 -5.60 7.27
C VAL A 150 17.08 -5.88 7.75
N PRO A 151 16.84 -7.04 8.39
CA PRO A 151 15.53 -7.39 8.91
C PRO A 151 15.04 -6.39 9.96
N GLY A 152 13.82 -5.86 9.77
CA GLY A 152 13.17 -4.98 10.73
C GLY A 152 13.76 -3.58 10.83
N ASP A 153 14.50 -3.15 9.80
CA ASP A 153 15.05 -1.81 9.74
C ASP A 153 14.31 -0.97 8.69
N ILE A 154 13.80 0.18 9.13
CA ILE A 154 13.33 1.25 8.27
C ILE A 154 14.51 2.19 8.08
N ARG A 155 15.00 2.33 6.86
CA ARG A 155 16.16 3.20 6.56
C ARG A 155 15.84 4.66 6.83
N LYS A 156 14.66 5.10 6.38
CA LYS A 156 14.28 6.51 6.39
C LYS A 156 12.78 6.62 6.48
N LYS A 157 12.30 7.57 7.26
CA LYS A 157 10.91 8.02 7.26
C LYS A 157 10.90 9.48 6.83
N ILE A 158 10.17 9.77 5.77
CA ILE A 158 9.90 11.14 5.34
C ILE A 158 8.45 11.44 5.74
N VAL A 159 8.25 12.55 6.42
CA VAL A 159 6.93 13.08 6.75
C VAL A 159 6.84 14.47 6.15
N SER A 160 5.78 14.72 5.43
CA SER A 160 5.37 16.06 5.01
C SER A 160 4.06 16.38 5.71
N ASP A 161 3.97 17.53 6.32
CA ASP A 161 2.76 18.01 6.98
C ASP A 161 2.04 19.07 6.12
N ILE A 162 0.92 19.59 6.64
CA ILE A 162 0.07 20.61 5.98
C ILE A 162 0.84 21.89 5.59
N ASN A 163 1.99 22.15 6.21
CA ASN A 163 2.86 23.27 5.88
C ASN A 163 3.86 22.92 4.78
N ASN A 164 3.80 21.71 4.22
CA ASN A 164 4.73 21.16 3.25
C ASN A 164 6.18 21.06 3.77
N GLU A 165 6.35 21.00 5.09
CA GLU A 165 7.66 20.79 5.69
C GLU A 165 8.09 19.33 5.50
N ARG A 166 9.26 19.15 4.88
CA ARG A 166 9.89 17.85 4.76
C ARG A 166 10.68 17.54 6.03
N ILE A 167 10.20 16.59 6.80
CA ILE A 167 10.92 16.11 7.99
C ILE A 167 11.46 14.72 7.72
N GLU A 168 12.78 14.59 7.67
CA GLU A 168 13.44 13.29 7.61
C GLU A 168 13.73 12.83 9.04
N THR A 169 13.11 11.74 9.45
CA THR A 169 13.31 11.19 10.79
C THR A 169 13.87 9.79 10.74
N LYS A 170 14.65 9.43 11.75
CA LYS A 170 14.88 8.02 12.04
C LYS A 170 13.61 7.44 12.64
N PRO A 171 13.20 6.22 12.28
CA PRO A 171 12.01 5.61 12.85
C PRO A 171 12.07 5.62 14.39
N THR A 172 10.95 5.93 15.02
CA THR A 172 10.85 6.00 16.48
C THR A 172 11.15 4.64 17.12
N LEU A 173 11.44 4.64 18.41
CA LEU A 173 11.63 3.41 19.19
C LEU A 173 10.39 2.50 19.15
N VAL A 174 9.19 3.08 19.07
CA VAL A 174 7.92 2.36 18.95
C VAL A 174 7.84 1.68 17.60
N GLU A 175 8.08 2.40 16.50
CA GLU A 175 8.12 1.84 15.14
C GLU A 175 9.18 0.73 15.03
N ARG A 176 10.39 0.96 15.55
CA ARG A 176 11.43 -0.08 15.61
C ARG A 176 11.06 -1.27 16.47
N ARG A 177 10.27 -1.09 17.55
CA ARG A 177 9.75 -2.20 18.38
C ARG A 177 8.62 -2.93 17.69
N MET A 178 7.71 -2.26 17.00
CA MET A 178 6.68 -2.90 16.18
C MET A 178 7.34 -3.86 15.18
N PHE A 179 8.38 -3.40 14.46
CA PHE A 179 9.12 -4.23 13.51
C PHE A 179 9.98 -5.33 14.16
N ARG A 180 10.44 -5.19 15.42
CA ARG A 180 11.23 -6.23 16.12
C ARG A 180 10.41 -7.30 16.83
N ASN A 181 9.25 -6.95 17.38
CA ASN A 181 8.43 -7.90 18.15
C ASN A 181 7.87 -9.03 17.27
N TRP A 182 7.70 -8.83 15.99
CA TRP A 182 7.26 -9.84 15.03
C TRP A 182 8.25 -11.00 14.86
N ARG A 183 9.55 -10.80 15.10
CA ARG A 183 10.53 -11.89 15.10
C ARG A 183 10.27 -12.96 16.16
N ARG A 184 9.58 -12.62 17.25
CA ARG A 184 9.22 -13.58 18.31
C ARG A 184 7.99 -14.41 17.95
N LEU A 185 7.07 -13.86 17.17
CA LEU A 185 5.83 -14.52 16.75
C LEU A 185 6.01 -15.40 15.50
N ALA A 186 6.98 -15.10 14.65
CA ALA A 186 7.28 -15.87 13.43
C ALA A 186 8.17 -17.11 13.71
N LYS A 187 8.49 -17.42 14.98
CA LYS A 187 9.24 -18.61 15.41
C LYS A 187 8.35 -19.69 16.05
N ILE A 188 7.02 -19.58 15.85
CA ILE A 188 6.07 -20.64 16.23
C ILE A 188 5.65 -21.39 14.98
#